data_37a6e3119512eb6171b7b9407d476e49
#
_entry.id   37a6e3119512eb6171b7b9407d476e49
#
_cell.length_a   1.000
_cell.length_b   1.000
_cell.length_c   1.000
_cell.angle_alpha   90.00
_cell.angle_beta   90.00
_cell.angle_gamma   90.00
#
_symmetry.space_group_name_H-M   'P 1'
#
loop_
_entity.id
_entity.type
_entity.pdbx_description
1 polymer ?
#
loop_
_entity_poly.entity_id
_entity_poly.type
_entity_poly.pdbx_seq_one_letter_code
_entity_poly.pdbx_strand_id
1 'polypeptide(L)'
;MRQKLISTGLALIAPFALFAQEAADAVQPETTISLNSKAAGTPVEAQDWMIVAANPLASQAGAKVLRRGGTAADAMIAVQTVLGLVEPQSSGLGGGAFLVWYDAESGALTTLDGRETAPADATPRLFQDENGEPLKFWDAVVGGRSVGVPGTPALMERAHQKWGNQKWDTLFEDGIALAAGGFKVSERLAGMIARDSNR
;
A
#
# COMPACT_ATOMS: atom_id res chain seq x y z
N MET A 1 -60.78 -0.36 -21.04
CA MET A 1 -59.42 -0.72 -21.40
C MET A 1 -58.47 0.40 -20.99
N ARG A 2 -57.72 0.25 -19.91
CA ARG A 2 -56.70 1.23 -19.45
C ARG A 2 -55.33 0.63 -19.73
N GLN A 3 -54.61 1.19 -20.70
CA GLN A 3 -53.21 0.85 -20.97
C GLN A 3 -52.34 1.47 -19.87
N LYS A 4 -51.57 0.61 -19.16
CA LYS A 4 -50.53 1.04 -18.26
C LYS A 4 -49.26 1.26 -19.10
N LEU A 5 -48.80 2.50 -19.17
CA LEU A 5 -47.46 2.86 -19.64
C LEU A 5 -46.44 2.39 -18.60
N ILE A 6 -45.61 1.44 -18.98
CA ILE A 6 -44.41 1.05 -18.20
C ILE A 6 -43.31 2.00 -18.67
N SER A 7 -42.92 2.94 -17.79
CA SER A 7 -41.75 3.80 -17.96
C SER A 7 -40.50 2.97 -17.63
N THR A 8 -39.75 2.61 -18.66
CA THR A 8 -38.41 2.02 -18.52
C THR A 8 -37.43 3.15 -18.24
N GLY A 9 -37.11 3.37 -16.96
CA GLY A 9 -36.03 4.25 -16.56
C GLY A 9 -34.69 3.61 -16.96
N LEU A 10 -34.08 4.12 -18.03
CA LEU A 10 -32.71 3.79 -18.41
C LEU A 10 -31.77 4.51 -17.44
N ALA A 11 -31.19 3.78 -16.51
CA ALA A 11 -30.18 4.31 -15.60
C ALA A 11 -28.89 4.58 -16.38
N LEU A 12 -28.61 5.85 -16.68
CA LEU A 12 -27.32 6.33 -17.18
C LEU A 12 -26.29 6.32 -16.00
N ILE A 13 -25.73 5.16 -15.72
CA ILE A 13 -24.59 5.03 -14.82
C ILE A 13 -23.45 4.45 -15.64
N ALA A 14 -22.62 5.30 -16.26
CA ALA A 14 -21.33 4.79 -16.72
C ALA A 14 -20.24 5.72 -17.29
N PRO A 15 -20.23 7.03 -17.33
CA PRO A 15 -18.99 7.68 -17.75
C PRO A 15 -18.04 8.06 -16.61
N PHE A 16 -18.53 8.29 -15.38
CA PHE A 16 -17.69 8.82 -14.30
C PHE A 16 -16.63 7.83 -13.77
N ALA A 17 -16.94 6.55 -13.73
CA ALA A 17 -16.00 5.54 -13.24
C ALA A 17 -14.82 5.30 -14.20
N LEU A 18 -15.06 5.31 -15.53
CA LEU A 18 -14.00 5.17 -16.53
C LEU A 18 -13.02 6.34 -16.50
N PHE A 19 -13.51 7.57 -16.40
CA PHE A 19 -12.65 8.75 -16.33
C PHE A 19 -11.83 8.83 -15.05
N ALA A 20 -12.35 8.35 -13.91
CA ALA A 20 -11.61 8.28 -12.66
C ALA A 20 -10.48 7.24 -12.74
N GLN A 21 -10.72 6.12 -13.41
CA GLN A 21 -9.71 5.07 -13.59
C GLN A 21 -8.61 5.50 -14.57
N GLU A 22 -8.96 6.12 -15.70
CA GLU A 22 -7.97 6.69 -16.62
C GLU A 22 -7.10 7.76 -15.94
N ALA A 23 -7.68 8.62 -15.10
CA ALA A 23 -6.93 9.61 -14.35
C ALA A 23 -6.03 8.98 -13.27
N ALA A 24 -6.48 7.91 -12.61
CA ALA A 24 -5.70 7.17 -11.62
C ALA A 24 -4.54 6.39 -12.27
N ASP A 25 -4.74 5.87 -13.48
CA ASP A 25 -3.73 5.14 -14.25
C ASP A 25 -2.78 6.08 -15.04
N ALA A 26 -3.06 7.39 -15.09
CA ALA A 26 -2.22 8.35 -15.79
C ALA A 26 -0.85 8.47 -15.13
N VAL A 27 0.19 8.10 -15.88
CA VAL A 27 1.58 8.19 -15.40
C VAL A 27 1.98 9.66 -15.30
N GLN A 28 2.31 10.10 -14.10
CA GLN A 28 2.78 11.48 -13.86
C GLN A 28 4.15 11.71 -14.50
N PRO A 29 4.49 12.97 -14.87
CA PRO A 29 5.77 13.30 -15.53
C PRO A 29 7.00 12.76 -14.79
N GLU A 30 7.04 12.86 -13.45
CA GLU A 30 8.16 12.39 -12.63
C GLU A 30 8.31 10.85 -12.71
N THR A 31 7.20 10.13 -12.76
CA THR A 31 7.22 8.67 -12.95
C THR A 31 7.72 8.30 -14.33
N THR A 32 7.34 9.07 -15.37
CA THR A 32 7.84 8.87 -16.74
C THR A 32 9.34 9.08 -16.80
N ILE A 33 9.88 10.12 -16.17
CA ILE A 33 11.32 10.38 -16.08
C ILE A 33 12.02 9.18 -15.43
N SER A 34 11.50 8.70 -14.32
CA SER A 34 12.04 7.55 -13.60
C SER A 34 12.06 6.27 -14.46
N LEU A 35 10.98 5.98 -15.18
CA LEU A 35 10.90 4.81 -16.06
C LEU A 35 11.88 4.90 -17.23
N ASN A 36 12.02 6.09 -17.83
CA ASN A 36 12.97 6.33 -18.91
C ASN A 36 14.42 6.19 -18.44
N SER A 37 14.75 6.74 -17.28
CA SER A 37 16.08 6.60 -16.67
C SER A 37 16.40 5.15 -16.35
N LYS A 38 15.43 4.39 -15.83
CA LYS A 38 15.58 2.97 -15.59
C LYS A 38 15.86 2.19 -16.89
N ALA A 39 15.13 2.49 -17.97
CA ALA A 39 15.35 1.86 -19.27
C ALA A 39 16.71 2.20 -19.86
N ALA A 40 17.18 3.43 -19.65
CA ALA A 40 18.50 3.90 -20.09
C ALA A 40 19.65 3.45 -19.19
N GLY A 41 19.38 2.89 -18.02
CA GLY A 41 20.40 2.54 -17.02
C GLY A 41 21.07 3.76 -16.38
N THR A 42 20.41 4.91 -16.39
CA THR A 42 20.94 6.17 -15.81
C THR A 42 20.28 6.47 -14.47
N PRO A 43 21.01 7.08 -13.50
CA PRO A 43 20.41 7.52 -12.25
C PRO A 43 19.33 8.59 -12.48
N VAL A 44 18.34 8.63 -11.59
CA VAL A 44 17.41 9.76 -11.48
C VAL A 44 17.98 10.74 -10.48
N GLU A 45 18.08 12.00 -10.88
CA GLU A 45 18.52 13.10 -10.02
C GLU A 45 17.32 13.94 -9.60
N ALA A 46 17.30 14.36 -8.34
CA ALA A 46 16.26 15.23 -7.79
C ALA A 46 16.91 16.43 -7.09
N GLN A 47 16.26 17.60 -7.17
CA GLN A 47 16.76 18.85 -6.57
C GLN A 47 16.22 19.04 -5.15
N ASP A 48 14.93 18.83 -4.94
CA ASP A 48 14.25 19.18 -3.69
C ASP A 48 13.91 17.96 -2.83
N TRP A 49 13.39 16.90 -3.46
CA TRP A 49 13.00 15.67 -2.77
C TRP A 49 12.95 14.50 -3.74
N MET A 50 13.02 13.31 -3.20
CA MET A 50 12.86 12.07 -3.96
C MET A 50 11.98 11.09 -3.19
N ILE A 51 11.19 10.30 -3.92
CA ILE A 51 10.43 9.20 -3.38
C ILE A 51 10.56 7.98 -4.28
N VAL A 52 10.77 6.81 -3.67
CA VAL A 52 10.91 5.54 -4.38
C VAL A 52 10.00 4.51 -3.72
N ALA A 53 9.22 3.81 -4.52
CA ALA A 53 8.38 2.70 -4.08
C ALA A 53 8.32 1.60 -5.15
N ALA A 54 7.85 0.42 -4.76
CA ALA A 54 7.77 -0.74 -5.64
C ALA A 54 6.73 -0.58 -6.77
N ASN A 55 5.79 0.36 -6.63
CA ASN A 55 4.73 0.59 -7.60
C ASN A 55 4.58 2.09 -7.90
N PRO A 56 4.44 2.49 -9.17
CA PRO A 56 4.29 3.89 -9.56
C PRO A 56 3.13 4.62 -8.90
N LEU A 57 1.99 3.98 -8.69
CA LEU A 57 0.83 4.58 -8.02
C LEU A 57 1.16 4.96 -6.57
N ALA A 58 1.94 4.14 -5.88
CA ALA A 58 2.41 4.43 -4.53
C ALA A 58 3.39 5.60 -4.51
N SER A 59 4.36 5.63 -5.44
CA SER A 59 5.28 6.77 -5.57
C SER A 59 4.52 8.07 -5.87
N GLN A 60 3.48 8.02 -6.71
CA GLN A 60 2.63 9.19 -7.02
C GLN A 60 1.89 9.71 -5.78
N ALA A 61 1.33 8.83 -4.96
CA ALA A 61 0.65 9.22 -3.73
C ALA A 61 1.60 9.96 -2.79
N GLY A 62 2.80 9.42 -2.56
CA GLY A 62 3.81 10.10 -1.76
C GLY A 62 4.30 11.42 -2.37
N ALA A 63 4.49 11.48 -3.69
CA ALA A 63 4.88 12.69 -4.39
C ALA A 63 3.82 13.81 -4.26
N LYS A 64 2.52 13.47 -4.29
CA LYS A 64 1.45 14.45 -4.02
C LYS A 64 1.54 15.02 -2.61
N VAL A 65 1.87 14.19 -1.62
CA VAL A 65 2.06 14.64 -0.24
C VAL A 65 3.24 15.60 -0.14
N LEU A 66 4.39 15.27 -0.73
CA LEU A 66 5.58 16.12 -0.71
C LEU A 66 5.33 17.46 -1.44
N ARG A 67 4.68 17.47 -2.60
CA ARG A 67 4.34 18.69 -3.35
C ARG A 67 3.45 19.67 -2.57
N ARG A 68 2.58 19.17 -1.70
CA ARG A 68 1.73 20.01 -0.83
C ARG A 68 2.39 20.39 0.50
N GLY A 69 3.70 20.15 0.64
CA GLY A 69 4.47 20.53 1.81
C GLY A 69 4.40 19.52 2.97
N GLY A 70 3.96 18.28 2.70
CA GLY A 70 4.05 17.20 3.67
C GLY A 70 5.49 16.76 3.90
N THR A 71 5.72 16.14 5.04
CA THR A 71 7.03 15.57 5.39
C THR A 71 7.28 14.22 4.73
N ALA A 72 8.51 13.72 4.84
CA ALA A 72 8.81 12.34 4.42
C ALA A 72 8.01 11.30 5.20
N ALA A 73 7.66 11.55 6.47
CA ALA A 73 6.80 10.69 7.26
C ALA A 73 5.37 10.66 6.72
N ASP A 74 4.81 11.84 6.38
CA ASP A 74 3.49 11.92 5.74
C ASP A 74 3.47 11.18 4.39
N ALA A 75 4.50 11.41 3.57
CA ALA A 75 4.63 10.75 2.27
C ALA A 75 4.73 9.23 2.41
N MET A 76 5.49 8.72 3.38
CA MET A 76 5.63 7.29 3.69
C MET A 76 4.27 6.67 4.01
N ILE A 77 3.41 7.35 4.78
CA ILE A 77 2.07 6.85 5.13
C ILE A 77 1.19 6.71 3.89
N ALA A 78 1.17 7.71 3.01
CA ALA A 78 0.41 7.64 1.77
C ALA A 78 0.94 6.52 0.84
N VAL A 79 2.26 6.37 0.74
CA VAL A 79 2.91 5.28 -0.02
C VAL A 79 2.52 3.92 0.55
N GLN A 80 2.63 3.72 1.86
CA GLN A 80 2.35 2.46 2.53
C GLN A 80 0.89 2.05 2.34
N THR A 81 -0.03 3.00 2.43
CA THR A 81 -1.47 2.77 2.22
C THR A 81 -1.75 2.27 0.80
N VAL A 82 -1.17 2.94 -0.20
CA VAL A 82 -1.34 2.54 -1.61
C VAL A 82 -0.62 1.21 -1.90
N LEU A 83 0.59 1.00 -1.38
CA LEU A 83 1.31 -0.27 -1.56
C LEU A 83 0.53 -1.47 -1.02
N GLY A 84 -0.12 -1.33 0.14
CA GLY A 84 -0.96 -2.40 0.70
C GLY A 84 -2.14 -2.79 -0.20
N LEU A 85 -2.55 -1.90 -1.11
CA LEU A 85 -3.60 -2.14 -2.09
C LEU A 85 -3.06 -2.70 -3.41
N VAL A 86 -2.01 -2.08 -3.97
CA VAL A 86 -1.52 -2.38 -5.33
C VAL A 86 -0.41 -3.44 -5.38
N GLU A 87 0.21 -3.74 -4.23
CA GLU A 87 1.23 -4.77 -4.04
C GLU A 87 0.95 -5.62 -2.78
N PRO A 88 -0.28 -6.18 -2.62
CA PRO A 88 -0.70 -6.84 -1.37
C PRO A 88 0.12 -8.09 -1.03
N GLN A 89 0.77 -8.70 -2.02
CA GLN A 89 1.65 -9.84 -1.82
C GLN A 89 2.97 -9.50 -1.11
N SER A 90 3.30 -8.23 -0.97
CA SER A 90 4.57 -7.75 -0.41
C SER A 90 4.41 -6.64 0.63
N SER A 91 3.23 -6.08 0.77
CA SER A 91 2.97 -4.95 1.66
C SER A 91 1.54 -5.00 2.20
N GLY A 92 1.33 -4.57 3.43
CA GLY A 92 -0.02 -4.54 3.99
C GLY A 92 -0.07 -3.92 5.39
N LEU A 93 -1.25 -3.40 5.74
CA LEU A 93 -1.52 -2.85 7.07
C LEU A 93 -1.67 -3.94 8.14
N GLY A 94 -1.95 -5.18 7.73
CA GLY A 94 -2.05 -6.34 8.62
C GLY A 94 -0.72 -6.98 8.99
N GLY A 95 0.39 -6.42 8.52
CA GLY A 95 1.75 -6.89 8.79
C GLY A 95 2.53 -5.98 9.73
N GLY A 96 3.85 -6.06 9.66
CA GLY A 96 4.78 -5.21 10.38
C GLY A 96 5.72 -4.46 9.47
N ALA A 97 6.43 -3.52 10.05
CA ALA A 97 7.39 -2.69 9.33
C ALA A 97 8.51 -2.21 10.26
N PHE A 98 9.63 -1.83 9.65
CA PHE A 98 10.69 -1.08 10.31
C PHE A 98 10.83 0.27 9.63
N LEU A 99 11.14 1.30 10.39
CA LEU A 99 11.43 2.62 9.87
C LEU A 99 12.79 3.10 10.38
N VAL A 100 13.57 3.64 9.47
CA VAL A 100 14.81 4.38 9.78
C VAL A 100 14.60 5.82 9.35
N TRP A 101 14.70 6.73 10.29
CA TRP A 101 14.57 8.17 10.09
C TRP A 101 15.91 8.86 10.28
N TYR A 102 16.33 9.60 9.29
CA TYR A 102 17.48 10.49 9.40
C TYR A 102 17.01 11.94 9.39
N ASP A 103 17.38 12.69 10.40
CA ASP A 103 17.13 14.11 10.53
C ASP A 103 18.39 14.88 10.08
N ALA A 104 18.31 15.56 8.94
CA ALA A 104 19.45 16.23 8.35
C ALA A 104 19.87 17.51 9.11
N GLU A 105 18.97 18.13 9.87
CA GLU A 105 19.27 19.32 10.66
C GLU A 105 20.10 18.97 11.89
N SER A 106 19.71 17.96 12.64
CA SER A 106 20.40 17.50 13.85
C SER A 106 21.47 16.44 13.57
N GLY A 107 21.45 15.78 12.41
CA GLY A 107 22.27 14.61 12.09
C GLY A 107 21.82 13.35 12.83
N ALA A 108 20.69 13.36 13.51
CA ALA A 108 20.22 12.26 14.32
C ALA A 108 19.61 11.14 13.48
N LEU A 109 19.91 9.90 13.84
CA LEU A 109 19.29 8.69 13.30
C LEU A 109 18.35 8.09 14.35
N THR A 110 17.11 7.85 13.97
CA THR A 110 16.09 7.23 14.83
C THR A 110 15.50 6.02 14.13
N THR A 111 15.20 4.96 14.88
CA THR A 111 14.50 3.79 14.36
C THR A 111 13.17 3.58 15.07
N LEU A 112 12.17 3.09 14.35
CA LEU A 112 10.93 2.56 14.92
C LEU A 112 10.79 1.09 14.54
N ASP A 113 10.53 0.27 15.54
CA ASP A 113 10.21 -1.14 15.40
C ASP A 113 8.69 -1.30 15.48
N GLY A 114 8.08 -1.63 14.36
CA GLY A 114 6.67 -1.97 14.22
C GLY A 114 6.51 -3.42 13.72
N ARG A 115 7.44 -4.30 14.06
CA ARG A 115 7.32 -5.73 13.77
C ARG A 115 6.09 -6.33 14.41
N GLU A 116 5.51 -7.35 13.79
CA GLU A 116 4.45 -8.14 14.39
C GLU A 116 4.95 -8.83 15.66
N THR A 117 4.08 -8.90 16.64
CA THR A 117 4.30 -9.71 17.84
C THR A 117 3.44 -10.97 17.80
N ALA A 118 3.86 -12.01 18.51
CA ALA A 118 3.03 -13.18 18.68
C ALA A 118 1.75 -12.80 19.48
N PRO A 119 0.57 -13.37 19.17
CA PRO A 119 -0.60 -13.25 20.02
C PRO A 119 -0.31 -13.71 21.46
N ALA A 120 -0.98 -13.12 22.45
CA ALA A 120 -0.73 -13.40 23.86
C ALA A 120 -0.86 -14.90 24.23
N ASP A 121 -1.77 -15.60 23.55
CA ASP A 121 -2.02 -17.03 23.77
C ASP A 121 -1.15 -17.95 22.89
N ALA A 122 -0.19 -17.41 22.15
CA ALA A 122 0.72 -18.20 21.34
C ALA A 122 1.63 -19.05 22.22
N THR A 123 1.71 -20.34 21.89
CA THR A 123 2.58 -21.29 22.59
C THR A 123 3.66 -21.81 21.66
N PRO A 124 4.76 -22.43 22.18
CA PRO A 124 5.76 -23.08 21.34
C PRO A 124 5.23 -24.18 20.44
N ARG A 125 4.00 -24.67 20.71
CA ARG A 125 3.30 -25.71 19.92
C ARG A 125 2.42 -25.16 18.81
N LEU A 126 2.37 -23.84 18.59
CA LEU A 126 1.48 -23.19 17.62
C LEU A 126 1.58 -23.80 16.21
N PHE A 127 2.77 -24.22 15.80
CA PHE A 127 3.05 -24.81 14.48
C PHE A 127 3.38 -26.30 14.54
N GLN A 128 2.85 -27.01 15.53
CA GLN A 128 2.99 -28.46 15.67
C GLN A 128 1.61 -29.13 15.48
N ASP A 129 1.66 -30.38 15.03
CA ASP A 129 0.49 -31.27 15.00
C ASP A 129 0.19 -31.88 16.39
N GLU A 130 -0.77 -32.77 16.48
CA GLU A 130 -1.16 -33.45 17.71
C GLU A 130 -0.05 -34.36 18.29
N ASN A 131 0.88 -34.82 17.46
CA ASN A 131 2.02 -35.63 17.85
C ASN A 131 3.24 -34.79 18.27
N GLY A 132 3.16 -33.45 18.12
CA GLY A 132 4.25 -32.54 18.41
C GLY A 132 5.23 -32.35 17.25
N GLU A 133 4.92 -32.89 16.07
CA GLU A 133 5.74 -32.74 14.87
C GLU A 133 5.42 -31.39 14.16
N PRO A 134 6.40 -30.75 13.52
CA PRO A 134 6.17 -29.52 12.77
C PRO A 134 5.13 -29.72 11.66
N LEU A 135 4.22 -28.77 11.52
CA LEU A 135 3.26 -28.73 10.42
C LEU A 135 4.00 -28.56 9.09
N LYS A 136 3.42 -29.10 8.02
CA LYS A 136 3.90 -28.77 6.66
C LYS A 136 3.77 -27.28 6.41
N PHE A 137 4.65 -26.73 5.60
CA PHE A 137 4.76 -25.28 5.38
C PHE A 137 3.40 -24.63 5.05
N TRP A 138 2.65 -25.19 4.12
CA TRP A 138 1.36 -24.62 3.70
C TRP A 138 0.26 -24.77 4.77
N ASP A 139 0.28 -25.83 5.57
CA ASP A 139 -0.64 -26.01 6.68
C ASP A 139 -0.34 -25.05 7.83
N ALA A 140 0.90 -24.61 7.93
CA ALA A 140 1.33 -23.62 8.90
C ALA A 140 1.05 -22.17 8.46
N VAL A 141 1.25 -21.85 7.17
CA VAL A 141 1.24 -20.48 6.65
C VAL A 141 -0.16 -20.00 6.23
N VAL A 142 -0.99 -20.88 5.66
CA VAL A 142 -2.31 -20.49 5.18
C VAL A 142 -3.31 -20.38 6.34
N GLY A 143 -3.92 -19.21 6.49
CA GLY A 143 -4.94 -18.94 7.50
C GLY A 143 -4.46 -18.14 8.70
N GLY A 144 -5.31 -17.99 9.71
CA GLY A 144 -5.10 -17.09 10.85
C GLY A 144 -3.96 -17.48 11.79
N ARG A 145 -3.50 -18.75 11.76
CA ARG A 145 -2.44 -19.26 12.64
C ARG A 145 -1.11 -18.53 12.45
N SER A 146 -0.80 -18.14 11.20
CA SER A 146 0.45 -17.44 10.85
C SER A 146 0.38 -15.91 11.00
N VAL A 147 -0.79 -15.39 11.35
CA VAL A 147 -0.99 -13.94 11.48
C VAL A 147 -0.57 -13.48 12.87
N GLY A 148 0.42 -12.57 12.93
CA GLY A 148 0.81 -11.89 14.15
C GLY A 148 -0.09 -10.69 14.46
N VAL A 149 0.17 -10.04 15.61
CA VAL A 149 -0.46 -8.77 15.95
C VAL A 149 0.15 -7.68 15.07
N PRO A 150 -0.65 -6.98 14.24
CA PRO A 150 -0.13 -6.01 13.29
C PRO A 150 0.57 -4.82 13.96
N GLY A 151 1.74 -4.45 13.43
CA GLY A 151 2.52 -3.31 13.93
C GLY A 151 2.57 -2.13 12.96
N THR A 152 2.31 -2.34 11.65
CA THR A 152 2.40 -1.28 10.64
C THR A 152 1.54 -0.05 10.95
N PRO A 153 0.24 -0.15 11.31
CA PRO A 153 -0.57 1.03 11.63
C PRO A 153 -0.04 1.81 12.83
N ALA A 154 0.39 1.11 13.88
CA ALA A 154 0.97 1.74 15.06
C ALA A 154 2.29 2.46 14.75
N LEU A 155 3.13 1.88 13.88
CA LEU A 155 4.37 2.51 13.41
C LEU A 155 4.05 3.77 12.59
N MET A 156 3.07 3.72 11.68
CA MET A 156 2.64 4.87 10.88
C MET A 156 2.13 6.00 11.77
N GLU A 157 1.26 5.70 12.74
CA GLU A 157 0.77 6.66 13.71
C GLU A 157 1.92 7.29 14.51
N ARG A 158 2.84 6.47 15.00
CA ARG A 158 4.00 6.95 15.77
C ARG A 158 4.93 7.83 14.95
N ALA A 159 5.16 7.49 13.69
CA ALA A 159 5.95 8.31 12.77
C ALA A 159 5.26 9.64 12.48
N HIS A 160 3.95 9.63 12.26
CA HIS A 160 3.16 10.83 12.04
C HIS A 160 3.19 11.76 13.26
N GLN A 161 2.98 11.23 14.47
CA GLN A 161 3.04 12.01 15.71
C GLN A 161 4.41 12.68 15.94
N LYS A 162 5.49 12.05 15.47
CA LYS A 162 6.85 12.58 15.64
C LYS A 162 7.27 13.56 14.56
N TRP A 163 6.91 13.30 13.32
CA TRP A 163 7.50 13.95 12.15
C TRP A 163 6.49 14.39 11.09
N GLY A 164 5.20 14.06 11.24
CA GLY A 164 4.14 14.48 10.32
C GLY A 164 3.70 15.93 10.55
N ASN A 165 3.21 16.56 9.49
CA ASN A 165 2.63 17.91 9.54
C ASN A 165 1.29 18.02 8.78
N GLN A 166 0.92 17.00 8.00
CA GLN A 166 -0.35 16.95 7.30
C GLN A 166 -1.44 16.35 8.21
N LYS A 167 -2.71 16.61 7.90
CA LYS A 167 -3.81 15.93 8.60
C LYS A 167 -3.80 14.45 8.28
N TRP A 168 -3.92 13.61 9.33
CA TRP A 168 -3.85 12.16 9.23
C TRP A 168 -4.78 11.56 8.18
N ASP A 169 -6.05 11.97 8.17
CA ASP A 169 -7.08 11.49 7.26
C ASP A 169 -6.75 11.76 5.78
N THR A 170 -6.12 12.89 5.47
CA THR A 170 -5.76 13.24 4.10
C THR A 170 -4.64 12.39 3.51
N LEU A 171 -3.91 11.64 4.33
CA LEU A 171 -2.84 10.75 3.89
C LEU A 171 -3.37 9.44 3.28
N PHE A 172 -4.66 9.15 3.46
CA PHE A 172 -5.32 7.94 2.96
C PHE A 172 -6.15 8.17 1.69
N GLU A 173 -6.31 9.42 1.25
CA GLU A 173 -7.19 9.79 0.13
C GLU A 173 -6.88 9.03 -1.17
N ASP A 174 -5.61 8.92 -1.56
CA ASP A 174 -5.23 8.19 -2.77
C ASP A 174 -5.49 6.68 -2.65
N GLY A 175 -5.23 6.06 -1.49
CA GLY A 175 -5.57 4.66 -1.23
C GLY A 175 -7.08 4.41 -1.29
N ILE A 176 -7.87 5.29 -0.68
CA ILE A 176 -9.35 5.21 -0.71
C ILE A 176 -9.86 5.37 -2.15
N ALA A 177 -9.35 6.34 -2.89
CA ALA A 177 -9.76 6.58 -4.28
C ALA A 177 -9.45 5.37 -5.18
N LEU A 178 -8.26 4.78 -5.05
CA LEU A 178 -7.87 3.59 -5.81
C LEU A 178 -8.68 2.35 -5.39
N ALA A 179 -8.99 2.20 -4.10
CA ALA A 179 -9.84 1.10 -3.63
C ALA A 179 -11.28 1.21 -4.14
N ALA A 180 -11.84 2.41 -4.21
CA ALA A 180 -13.19 2.66 -4.69
C ALA A 180 -13.30 2.66 -6.23
N GLY A 181 -12.32 3.25 -6.91
CA GLY A 181 -12.31 3.42 -8.37
C GLY A 181 -11.69 2.26 -9.15
N GLY A 182 -10.92 1.42 -8.46
CA GLY A 182 -10.09 0.39 -9.08
C GLY A 182 -8.74 0.92 -9.56
N PHE A 183 -7.86 0.00 -9.94
CA PHE A 183 -6.54 0.30 -10.50
C PHE A 183 -6.13 -0.79 -11.48
N LYS A 184 -5.20 -0.48 -12.36
CA LYS A 184 -4.62 -1.46 -13.27
C LYS A 184 -3.66 -2.38 -12.49
N VAL A 185 -3.97 -3.68 -12.50
CA VAL A 185 -3.14 -4.71 -11.85
C VAL A 185 -1.79 -4.78 -12.54
N SER A 186 -0.69 -4.71 -11.77
CA SER A 186 0.66 -4.85 -12.29
C SER A 186 0.92 -6.28 -12.80
N GLU A 187 1.84 -6.42 -13.75
CA GLU A 187 2.28 -7.75 -14.24
C GLU A 187 2.80 -8.62 -13.10
N ARG A 188 3.48 -7.99 -12.13
CA ARG A 188 3.99 -8.67 -10.93
C ARG A 188 2.86 -9.22 -10.08
N LEU A 189 1.85 -8.41 -9.77
CA LEU A 189 0.69 -8.85 -8.97
C LEU A 189 -0.11 -9.92 -9.74
N ALA A 190 -0.37 -9.72 -11.02
CA ALA A 190 -1.06 -10.70 -11.86
C ALA A 190 -0.34 -12.06 -11.87
N GLY A 191 0.99 -12.06 -12.01
CA GLY A 191 1.80 -13.27 -11.96
C GLY A 191 1.79 -13.96 -10.59
N MET A 192 1.69 -13.20 -9.49
CA MET A 192 1.56 -13.76 -8.14
C MET A 192 0.18 -14.39 -7.91
N ILE A 193 -0.89 -13.72 -8.34
CA ILE A 193 -2.27 -14.26 -8.29
C ILE A 193 -2.37 -15.56 -9.08
N ALA A 194 -1.81 -15.60 -10.30
CA ALA A 194 -1.84 -16.79 -11.14
C ALA A 194 -1.11 -18.00 -10.51
N ARG A 195 -0.04 -17.77 -9.75
CA ARG A 195 0.65 -18.85 -9.01
C ARG A 195 -0.15 -19.37 -7.83
N ASP A 196 -0.98 -18.54 -7.22
CA ASP A 196 -1.78 -18.89 -6.04
C ASP A 196 -3.13 -19.52 -6.39
N SER A 197 -3.61 -19.33 -7.62
CA SER A 197 -4.92 -19.83 -8.09
C SER A 197 -5.05 -21.36 -8.12
N ASN A 198 -3.95 -22.09 -7.93
CA ASN A 198 -3.91 -23.56 -7.91
C ASN A 198 -3.83 -24.16 -6.50
N ARG A 199 -4.14 -23.40 -5.46
CA ARG A 199 -4.10 -23.82 -4.06
C ARG A 199 -5.46 -24.03 -3.46
#